data_1cbcede36cc31c181a0426c80cd98a6e
#
_entry.id   1cbcede36cc31c181a0426c80cd98a6e
#
_cell.length_a   1.000
_cell.length_b   1.000
_cell.length_c   1.000
_cell.angle_alpha   90.00
_cell.angle_beta   90.00
_cell.angle_gamma   90.00
#
_symmetry.space_group_name_H-M   'P 1'
#
loop_
_entity.id
_entity.type
_entity.pdbx_description
1 polymer ?
#
loop_
_entity_poly.entity_id
_entity_poly.type
_entity_poly.pdbx_seq_one_letter_code
_entity_poly.pdbx_strand_id
1 'polypeptide(L)'
;MLARILPIARVTFLEALRQRFFGFLLVLALALTLASLPLKAIDFGNQELKFLADLGFGVMLLLGSVLAVVLPAQLLYAELDNRTALTLLAKPVGRAEFLLGKFLGAWAVLAVFAVAVAALLGAILALREPEVAARAARLDLAPPELSFPGLAAHALLQVARLGVVAALTLMIGALARTFLYTVVVGAMAVLAGQLVWIAQEALRRPDHGAVAKGALWVSTHLFPNLQAFNLGEALVLAPGTVEAGTVPWLLLSGATYLLLFMLLGWLAFRRREI
;
A
#
# COMPACT_ATOMS: atom_id res chain seq x y z
N MET A 1 -7.47 -0.80 -27.33
CA MET A 1 -7.61 -0.77 -25.87
C MET A 1 -6.58 0.12 -25.20
N LEU A 2 -5.28 -0.17 -25.25
CA LEU A 2 -4.22 0.63 -24.56
C LEU A 2 -4.25 2.13 -24.93
N ALA A 3 -4.44 2.49 -26.20
CA ALA A 3 -4.50 3.88 -26.66
C ALA A 3 -5.65 4.71 -26.04
N ARG A 4 -6.67 4.06 -25.43
CA ARG A 4 -7.79 4.73 -24.75
C ARG A 4 -7.62 4.74 -23.22
N ILE A 5 -6.97 3.71 -22.66
CA ILE A 5 -6.73 3.61 -21.21
C ILE A 5 -5.68 4.65 -20.76
N LEU A 6 -4.60 4.84 -21.54
CA LEU A 6 -3.50 5.71 -21.17
C LEU A 6 -3.90 7.19 -20.99
N PRO A 7 -4.71 7.81 -21.89
CA PRO A 7 -5.21 9.17 -21.66
C PRO A 7 -6.05 9.29 -20.39
N ILE A 8 -6.93 8.31 -20.10
CA ILE A 8 -7.75 8.30 -18.89
C ILE A 8 -6.86 8.21 -17.65
N ALA A 9 -5.88 7.30 -17.65
CA ALA A 9 -4.93 7.15 -16.56
C ALA A 9 -4.12 8.43 -16.33
N ARG A 10 -3.68 9.11 -17.39
CA ARG A 10 -2.94 10.39 -17.30
C ARG A 10 -3.80 11.50 -16.69
N VAL A 11 -5.04 11.65 -17.14
CA VAL A 11 -5.96 12.66 -16.59
C VAL A 11 -6.22 12.37 -15.12
N THR A 12 -6.52 11.12 -14.77
CA THR A 12 -6.75 10.67 -13.40
C THR A 12 -5.53 10.90 -12.51
N PHE A 13 -4.33 10.61 -13.00
CA PHE A 13 -3.07 10.89 -12.30
C PHE A 13 -2.90 12.37 -11.98
N LEU A 14 -3.09 13.25 -12.98
CA LEU A 14 -2.97 14.70 -12.80
C LEU A 14 -4.05 15.27 -11.88
N GLU A 15 -5.27 14.75 -11.96
CA GLU A 15 -6.37 15.10 -11.06
C GLU A 15 -6.03 14.70 -9.62
N ALA A 16 -5.57 13.47 -9.41
CA ALA A 16 -5.20 12.94 -8.10
C ALA A 16 -4.05 13.71 -7.45
N LEU A 17 -3.01 14.06 -8.22
CA LEU A 17 -1.89 14.87 -7.71
C LEU A 17 -2.32 16.26 -7.24
N ARG A 18 -3.36 16.84 -7.85
CA ARG A 18 -3.89 18.16 -7.49
C ARG A 18 -4.89 18.12 -6.33
N GLN A 19 -5.27 16.96 -5.86
CA GLN A 19 -6.17 16.84 -4.72
C GLN A 19 -5.50 17.29 -3.43
N ARG A 20 -6.17 18.17 -2.69
CA ARG A 20 -5.69 18.69 -1.41
C ARG A 20 -5.43 17.58 -0.40
N PHE A 21 -6.26 16.53 -0.44
CA PHE A 21 -6.13 15.37 0.43
C PHE A 21 -4.82 14.62 0.20
N PHE A 22 -4.43 14.37 -1.06
CA PHE A 22 -3.15 13.76 -1.41
C PHE A 22 -1.97 14.62 -0.91
N GLY A 23 -1.98 15.93 -1.24
CA GLY A 23 -0.94 16.86 -0.81
C GLY A 23 -0.78 16.91 0.70
N PHE A 24 -1.90 16.96 1.43
CA PHE A 24 -1.89 16.95 2.90
C PHE A 24 -1.27 15.67 3.46
N LEU A 25 -1.69 14.49 2.98
CA LEU A 25 -1.14 13.21 3.47
C LEU A 25 0.33 13.02 3.09
N LEU A 26 0.74 13.47 1.90
CA LEU A 26 2.14 13.42 1.50
C LEU A 26 3.01 14.31 2.41
N VAL A 27 2.61 15.56 2.62
CA VAL A 27 3.33 16.48 3.52
C VAL A 27 3.36 15.94 4.95
N LEU A 28 2.25 15.40 5.44
CA LEU A 28 2.18 14.78 6.77
C LEU A 28 3.13 13.57 6.87
N ALA A 29 3.17 12.70 5.85
CA ALA A 29 4.05 11.54 5.82
C ALA A 29 5.53 11.96 5.84
N LEU A 30 5.91 12.92 5.01
CA LEU A 30 7.27 13.44 4.96
C LEU A 30 7.64 14.14 6.28
N ALA A 31 6.73 14.93 6.86
CA ALA A 31 6.95 15.59 8.15
C ALA A 31 7.12 14.59 9.29
N LEU A 32 6.29 13.54 9.36
CA LEU A 32 6.44 12.48 10.38
C LEU A 32 7.75 11.71 10.19
N THR A 33 8.15 11.42 8.96
CA THR A 33 9.44 10.78 8.68
C THR A 33 10.61 11.68 9.08
N LEU A 34 10.54 12.99 8.81
CA LEU A 34 11.55 13.98 9.25
C LEU A 34 11.55 14.16 10.77
N ALA A 35 10.39 14.07 11.42
CA ALA A 35 10.28 14.19 12.87
C ALA A 35 11.01 13.07 13.63
N SER A 36 11.47 12.03 12.96
CA SER A 36 12.35 11.01 13.54
C SER A 36 13.75 11.55 13.86
N LEU A 37 14.23 12.57 13.13
CA LEU A 37 15.59 13.11 13.30
C LEU A 37 15.87 13.72 14.69
N PRO A 38 15.01 14.57 15.29
CA PRO A 38 15.26 15.12 16.62
C PRO A 38 15.11 14.09 17.74
N LEU A 39 14.51 12.93 17.50
CA LEU A 39 14.34 11.86 18.48
C LEU A 39 15.66 11.18 18.87
N LYS A 40 16.76 11.48 18.16
CA LYS A 40 18.13 11.09 18.55
C LYS A 40 18.54 11.54 19.98
N ALA A 41 17.86 12.56 20.53
CA ALA A 41 18.09 13.01 21.90
C ALA A 41 17.66 11.96 22.95
N ILE A 42 16.83 10.99 22.55
CA ILE A 42 16.45 9.83 23.34
C ILE A 42 17.49 8.74 23.05
N ASP A 43 18.18 8.28 24.10
CA ASP A 43 19.19 7.23 23.93
C ASP A 43 18.52 5.87 23.65
N PHE A 44 18.47 5.52 22.37
CA PHE A 44 18.00 4.20 21.92
C PHE A 44 19.11 3.14 21.88
N GLY A 45 20.31 3.47 22.33
CA GLY A 45 21.50 2.61 22.24
C GLY A 45 21.79 2.25 20.77
N ASN A 46 22.04 0.97 20.50
CA ASN A 46 22.34 0.47 19.15
C ASN A 46 21.12 0.33 18.22
N GLN A 47 19.91 0.64 18.69
CA GLN A 47 18.68 0.45 17.92
C GLN A 47 18.17 1.74 17.24
N GLU A 48 18.97 2.80 17.20
CA GLU A 48 18.60 4.09 16.59
C GLU A 48 18.13 3.91 15.13
N LEU A 49 18.91 3.20 14.30
CA LEU A 49 18.56 2.99 12.89
C LEU A 49 17.30 2.15 12.72
N LYS A 50 17.09 1.15 13.59
CA LYS A 50 15.87 0.36 13.60
C LYS A 50 14.65 1.23 13.90
N PHE A 51 14.73 2.06 14.93
CA PHE A 51 13.65 2.96 15.30
C PHE A 51 13.28 3.93 14.16
N LEU A 52 14.30 4.53 13.50
CA LEU A 52 14.10 5.42 12.36
C LEU A 52 13.42 4.68 11.19
N ALA A 53 13.88 3.46 10.90
CA ALA A 53 13.32 2.63 9.84
C ALA A 53 11.88 2.21 10.14
N ASP A 54 11.59 1.73 11.35
CA ASP A 54 10.26 1.29 11.78
C ASP A 54 9.24 2.42 11.72
N LEU A 55 9.64 3.64 12.12
CA LEU A 55 8.78 4.81 12.01
C LEU A 55 8.48 5.14 10.56
N GLY A 56 9.47 5.14 9.67
CA GLY A 56 9.26 5.38 8.25
C GLY A 56 8.39 4.30 7.59
N PHE A 57 8.61 3.02 7.91
CA PHE A 57 7.77 1.91 7.42
C PHE A 57 6.35 2.01 7.97
N GLY A 58 6.18 2.38 9.25
CA GLY A 58 4.87 2.60 9.88
C GLY A 58 4.08 3.74 9.22
N VAL A 59 4.75 4.86 8.92
CA VAL A 59 4.16 6.00 8.19
C VAL A 59 3.70 5.56 6.80
N MET A 60 4.55 4.84 6.06
CA MET A 60 4.22 4.34 4.72
C MET A 60 3.05 3.36 4.77
N LEU A 61 3.02 2.46 5.75
CA LEU A 61 1.96 1.48 5.95
C LEU A 61 0.63 2.15 6.29
N LEU A 62 0.61 3.08 7.25
CA LEU A 62 -0.61 3.68 7.76
C LEU A 62 -1.18 4.71 6.81
N LEU A 63 -0.40 5.76 6.48
CA LEU A 63 -0.88 6.83 5.61
C LEU A 63 -1.05 6.38 4.16
N GLY A 64 -0.19 5.47 3.69
CA GLY A 64 -0.36 4.82 2.40
C GLY A 64 -1.65 4.01 2.31
N SER A 65 -2.04 3.28 3.37
CA SER A 65 -3.30 2.54 3.40
C SER A 65 -4.51 3.46 3.37
N VAL A 66 -4.48 4.57 4.16
CA VAL A 66 -5.54 5.59 4.13
C VAL A 66 -5.67 6.18 2.73
N LEU A 67 -4.55 6.54 2.13
CA LEU A 67 -4.53 7.10 0.77
C LEU A 67 -5.06 6.10 -0.26
N ALA A 68 -4.66 4.82 -0.17
CA ALA A 68 -5.09 3.76 -1.10
C ALA A 68 -6.57 3.41 -1.00
N VAL A 69 -7.23 3.73 0.12
CA VAL A 69 -8.69 3.59 0.27
C VAL A 69 -9.40 4.86 -0.20
N VAL A 70 -8.98 6.03 0.27
CA VAL A 70 -9.75 7.26 0.05
C VAL A 70 -9.60 7.79 -1.38
N LEU A 71 -8.37 7.80 -1.93
CA LEU A 71 -8.10 8.40 -3.23
C LEU A 71 -8.85 7.72 -4.39
N PRO A 72 -8.78 6.37 -4.57
CA PRO A 72 -9.53 5.70 -5.65
C PRO A 72 -11.03 5.87 -5.49
N ALA A 73 -11.55 5.86 -4.25
CA ALA A 73 -12.96 6.10 -3.99
C ALA A 73 -13.37 7.52 -4.42
N GLN A 74 -12.61 8.56 -4.03
CA GLN A 74 -12.89 9.95 -4.44
C GLN A 74 -12.89 10.09 -5.96
N LEU A 75 -11.88 9.55 -6.65
CA LEU A 75 -11.76 9.63 -8.10
C LEU A 75 -12.90 8.91 -8.84
N LEU A 76 -13.43 7.83 -8.26
CA LEU A 76 -14.58 7.13 -8.84
C LEU A 76 -15.88 7.93 -8.63
N TYR A 77 -16.15 8.36 -7.38
CA TYR A 77 -17.40 9.03 -7.06
C TYR A 77 -17.49 10.46 -7.59
N ALA A 78 -16.38 11.19 -7.72
CA ALA A 78 -16.37 12.51 -8.34
C ALA A 78 -16.96 12.51 -9.75
N GLU A 79 -16.73 11.45 -10.53
CA GLU A 79 -17.30 11.33 -11.87
C GLU A 79 -18.73 10.78 -11.88
N LEU A 80 -19.07 9.90 -10.93
CA LEU A 80 -20.42 9.37 -10.82
C LEU A 80 -21.41 10.47 -10.38
N ASP A 81 -21.03 11.28 -9.38
CA ASP A 81 -21.88 12.34 -8.82
C ASP A 81 -22.05 13.51 -9.80
N ASN A 82 -20.99 13.88 -10.54
CA ASN A 82 -21.02 14.93 -11.53
C ASN A 82 -21.66 14.51 -12.89
N ARG A 83 -22.10 13.25 -13.01
CA ARG A 83 -22.60 12.66 -14.25
C ARG A 83 -21.63 12.77 -15.45
N THR A 84 -20.37 13.11 -15.20
CA THR A 84 -19.33 13.18 -16.25
C THR A 84 -18.98 11.80 -16.78
N ALA A 85 -19.22 10.74 -15.98
CA ALA A 85 -19.16 9.36 -16.44
C ALA A 85 -20.08 9.10 -17.65
N LEU A 86 -21.28 9.71 -17.71
CA LEU A 86 -22.21 9.58 -18.84
C LEU A 86 -21.66 10.22 -20.13
N THR A 87 -21.00 11.37 -20.03
CA THR A 87 -20.40 12.05 -21.19
C THR A 87 -19.16 11.34 -21.70
N LEU A 88 -18.39 10.70 -20.82
CA LEU A 88 -17.24 9.84 -21.19
C LEU A 88 -17.70 8.53 -21.84
N LEU A 89 -18.76 7.92 -21.32
CA LEU A 89 -19.33 6.68 -21.86
C LEU A 89 -20.18 6.92 -23.14
N ALA A 90 -20.61 8.17 -23.42
CA ALA A 90 -21.19 8.55 -24.71
C ALA A 90 -20.16 8.54 -25.86
N LYS A 91 -18.86 8.62 -25.55
CA LYS A 91 -17.77 8.28 -26.47
C LYS A 91 -17.59 6.76 -26.49
N PRO A 92 -16.96 6.17 -27.53
CA PRO A 92 -16.75 4.71 -27.60
C PRO A 92 -15.67 4.22 -26.62
N VAL A 93 -15.86 4.50 -25.33
CA VAL A 93 -15.01 4.07 -24.22
C VAL A 93 -15.74 2.99 -23.44
N GLY A 94 -15.14 1.81 -23.36
CA GLY A 94 -15.74 0.69 -22.62
C GLY A 94 -15.64 0.91 -21.10
N ARG A 95 -16.61 0.39 -20.36
CA ARG A 95 -16.63 0.45 -18.88
C ARG A 95 -15.35 -0.16 -18.24
N ALA A 96 -14.74 -1.16 -18.90
CA ALA A 96 -13.47 -1.74 -18.48
C ALA A 96 -12.30 -0.75 -18.68
N GLU A 97 -12.25 -0.06 -19.82
CA GLU A 97 -11.21 0.92 -20.15
C GLU A 97 -11.25 2.10 -19.17
N PHE A 98 -12.44 2.52 -18.77
CA PHE A 98 -12.66 3.55 -17.76
C PHE A 98 -12.13 3.11 -16.39
N LEU A 99 -12.55 1.94 -15.88
CA LEU A 99 -12.14 1.44 -14.55
C LEU A 99 -10.63 1.19 -14.49
N LEU A 100 -10.05 0.61 -15.55
CA LEU A 100 -8.60 0.38 -15.64
C LEU A 100 -7.83 1.70 -15.70
N GLY A 101 -8.32 2.69 -16.44
CA GLY A 101 -7.68 4.02 -16.48
C GLY A 101 -7.70 4.70 -15.13
N LYS A 102 -8.83 4.65 -14.40
CA LYS A 102 -8.94 5.19 -13.04
C LYS A 102 -8.02 4.46 -12.07
N PHE A 103 -7.96 3.14 -12.13
CA PHE A 103 -7.04 2.35 -11.33
C PHE A 103 -5.58 2.73 -11.58
N LEU A 104 -5.13 2.72 -12.83
CA LEU A 104 -3.73 3.00 -13.17
C LEU A 104 -3.31 4.41 -12.77
N GLY A 105 -4.19 5.40 -12.96
CA GLY A 105 -3.93 6.78 -12.54
C GLY A 105 -3.80 6.90 -11.03
N ALA A 106 -4.72 6.31 -10.27
CA ALA A 106 -4.67 6.30 -8.81
C ALA A 106 -3.43 5.54 -8.30
N TRP A 107 -3.15 4.35 -8.85
CA TRP A 107 -1.99 3.54 -8.46
C TRP A 107 -0.66 4.25 -8.74
N ALA A 108 -0.54 4.97 -9.84
CA ALA A 108 0.64 5.77 -10.14
C ALA A 108 0.89 6.87 -9.06
N VAL A 109 -0.16 7.52 -8.55
CA VAL A 109 -0.03 8.49 -7.44
C VAL A 109 0.37 7.81 -6.14
N LEU A 110 -0.18 6.63 -5.85
CA LEU A 110 0.23 5.82 -4.69
C LEU A 110 1.70 5.39 -4.79
N ALA A 111 2.17 5.08 -6.01
CA ALA A 111 3.59 4.79 -6.24
C ALA A 111 4.47 6.02 -5.99
N VAL A 112 4.06 7.21 -6.44
CA VAL A 112 4.76 8.47 -6.12
C VAL A 112 4.85 8.69 -4.61
N PHE A 113 3.76 8.47 -3.88
CA PHE A 113 3.75 8.55 -2.41
C PHE A 113 4.75 7.58 -1.78
N ALA A 114 4.69 6.30 -2.13
CA ALA A 114 5.56 5.28 -1.56
C ALA A 114 7.05 5.54 -1.86
N VAL A 115 7.37 5.93 -3.10
CA VAL A 115 8.74 6.27 -3.52
C VAL A 115 9.24 7.52 -2.80
N ALA A 116 8.41 8.56 -2.64
CA ALA A 116 8.81 9.79 -1.94
C ALA A 116 9.15 9.51 -0.47
N VAL A 117 8.32 8.74 0.24
CA VAL A 117 8.58 8.37 1.64
C VAL A 117 9.82 7.47 1.76
N ALA A 118 9.96 6.47 0.86
CA ALA A 118 11.12 5.58 0.85
C ALA A 118 12.44 6.34 0.55
N ALA A 119 12.40 7.28 -0.40
CA ALA A 119 13.57 8.10 -0.75
C ALA A 119 13.99 8.99 0.43
N LEU A 120 13.04 9.62 1.12
CA LEU A 120 13.32 10.42 2.32
C LEU A 120 13.88 9.55 3.45
N LEU A 121 13.26 8.39 3.71
CA LEU A 121 13.75 7.44 4.70
C LEU A 121 15.16 6.98 4.37
N GLY A 122 15.43 6.62 3.11
CA GLY A 122 16.76 6.22 2.64
C GLY A 122 17.80 7.33 2.83
N ALA A 123 17.45 8.59 2.55
CA ALA A 123 18.31 9.74 2.80
C ALA A 123 18.62 9.91 4.30
N ILE A 124 17.61 9.76 5.17
CA ILE A 124 17.79 9.84 6.63
C ILE A 124 18.72 8.71 7.10
N LEU A 125 18.47 7.47 6.68
CA LEU A 125 19.31 6.33 7.05
C LEU A 125 20.76 6.50 6.58
N ALA A 126 20.98 6.95 5.33
CA ALA A 126 22.31 7.22 4.79
C ALA A 126 23.07 8.32 5.54
N LEU A 127 22.37 9.35 6.03
CA LEU A 127 22.98 10.41 6.84
C LEU A 127 23.33 9.94 8.25
N ARG A 128 22.58 8.98 8.81
CA ARG A 128 22.74 8.52 10.19
C ARG A 128 23.66 7.31 10.33
N GLU A 129 23.74 6.47 9.31
CA GLU A 129 24.59 5.26 9.31
C GLU A 129 26.03 5.51 9.77
N PRO A 130 26.78 6.50 9.21
CA PRO A 130 28.16 6.70 9.59
C PRO A 130 28.34 7.17 11.05
N GLU A 131 27.39 7.94 11.60
CA GLU A 131 27.42 8.36 13.01
C GLU A 131 27.20 7.16 13.94
N VAL A 132 26.24 6.28 13.60
CA VAL A 132 25.94 5.08 14.40
C VAL A 132 27.07 4.06 14.27
N ALA A 133 27.66 3.87 13.09
CA ALA A 133 28.79 2.98 12.87
C ALA A 133 30.04 3.45 13.65
N ALA A 134 30.33 4.75 13.65
CA ALA A 134 31.44 5.32 14.44
C ALA A 134 31.23 5.15 15.95
N ARG A 135 29.99 5.22 16.44
CA ARG A 135 29.63 4.97 17.84
C ARG A 135 29.78 3.49 18.19
N ALA A 136 29.30 2.58 17.33
CA ALA A 136 29.44 1.14 17.50
C ALA A 136 30.91 0.72 17.59
N ALA A 137 31.77 1.27 16.72
CA ALA A 137 33.21 1.02 16.74
C ALA A 137 33.89 1.46 18.04
N ARG A 138 33.44 2.56 18.67
CA ARG A 138 33.96 3.02 19.96
C ARG A 138 33.55 2.11 21.13
N LEU A 139 32.45 1.39 20.97
CA LEU A 139 31.91 0.50 22.01
C LEU A 139 32.26 -0.98 21.74
N ASP A 140 33.11 -1.25 20.76
CA ASP A 140 33.50 -2.59 20.30
C ASP A 140 32.29 -3.47 19.93
N LEU A 141 31.28 -2.83 19.28
CA LEU A 141 30.06 -3.46 18.82
C LEU A 141 30.09 -3.64 17.30
N ALA A 142 29.37 -4.63 16.81
CA ALA A 142 29.23 -4.85 15.36
C ALA A 142 28.62 -3.63 14.67
N PRO A 143 29.15 -3.20 13.50
CA PRO A 143 28.57 -2.11 12.74
C PRO A 143 27.16 -2.46 12.27
N PRO A 144 26.27 -1.46 12.14
CA PRO A 144 24.96 -1.69 11.60
C PRO A 144 25.04 -2.10 10.12
N GLU A 145 24.30 -3.12 9.75
CA GLU A 145 24.17 -3.52 8.34
C GLU A 145 22.91 -2.88 7.75
N LEU A 146 23.09 -1.97 6.77
CA LEU A 146 22.00 -1.36 6.02
C LEU A 146 22.02 -1.83 4.57
N SER A 147 20.85 -2.23 4.07
CA SER A 147 20.66 -2.64 2.67
C SER A 147 19.78 -1.63 1.94
N PHE A 148 20.39 -0.74 1.14
CA PHE A 148 19.64 0.15 0.24
C PHE A 148 18.90 -0.60 -0.89
N PRO A 149 19.45 -1.68 -1.48
CA PRO A 149 18.67 -2.57 -2.34
C PRO A 149 17.46 -3.17 -1.63
N GLY A 150 17.60 -3.53 -0.34
CA GLY A 150 16.49 -3.98 0.51
C GLY A 150 15.41 -2.91 0.67
N LEU A 151 15.79 -1.63 0.85
CA LEU A 151 14.87 -0.51 0.90
C LEU A 151 14.09 -0.32 -0.42
N ALA A 152 14.78 -0.44 -1.57
CA ALA A 152 14.13 -0.38 -2.88
C ALA A 152 13.15 -1.55 -3.08
N ALA A 153 13.52 -2.77 -2.67
CA ALA A 153 12.65 -3.94 -2.70
C ALA A 153 11.41 -3.75 -1.79
N HIS A 154 11.61 -3.18 -0.59
CA HIS A 154 10.49 -2.84 0.30
C HIS A 154 9.56 -1.80 -0.32
N ALA A 155 10.10 -0.73 -0.91
CA ALA A 155 9.30 0.29 -1.59
C ALA A 155 8.48 -0.32 -2.74
N LEU A 156 9.04 -1.25 -3.51
CA LEU A 156 8.34 -1.97 -4.57
C LEU A 156 7.19 -2.83 -4.00
N LEU A 157 7.45 -3.55 -2.90
CA LEU A 157 6.41 -4.32 -2.19
C LEU A 157 5.28 -3.42 -1.69
N GLN A 158 5.59 -2.22 -1.17
CA GLN A 158 4.58 -1.26 -0.74
C GLN A 158 3.77 -0.72 -1.92
N VAL A 159 4.39 -0.42 -3.07
CA VAL A 159 3.67 -0.05 -4.29
C VAL A 159 2.71 -1.15 -4.73
N ALA A 160 3.14 -2.41 -4.72
CA ALA A 160 2.28 -3.55 -5.05
C ALA A 160 1.12 -3.68 -4.05
N ARG A 161 1.40 -3.62 -2.75
CA ARG A 161 0.40 -3.66 -1.68
C ARG A 161 -0.65 -2.56 -1.81
N LEU A 162 -0.22 -1.30 -2.02
CA LEU A 162 -1.13 -0.17 -2.22
C LEU A 162 -1.98 -0.34 -3.48
N GLY A 163 -1.44 -0.97 -4.53
CA GLY A 163 -2.19 -1.36 -5.73
C GLY A 163 -3.29 -2.37 -5.43
N VAL A 164 -3.01 -3.40 -4.63
CA VAL A 164 -4.01 -4.38 -4.18
C VAL A 164 -5.14 -3.70 -3.39
N VAL A 165 -4.80 -2.81 -2.47
CA VAL A 165 -5.79 -2.05 -1.68
C VAL A 165 -6.62 -1.13 -2.57
N ALA A 166 -6.00 -0.43 -3.52
CA ALA A 166 -6.71 0.43 -4.47
C ALA A 166 -7.67 -0.36 -5.37
N ALA A 167 -7.24 -1.52 -5.87
CA ALA A 167 -8.10 -2.41 -6.67
C ALA A 167 -9.29 -2.94 -5.86
N LEU A 168 -9.05 -3.35 -4.61
CA LEU A 168 -10.10 -3.76 -3.68
C LEU A 168 -11.08 -2.63 -3.41
N THR A 169 -10.60 -1.41 -3.19
CA THR A 169 -11.45 -0.23 -2.98
C THR A 169 -12.31 0.09 -4.19
N LEU A 170 -11.75 0.02 -5.41
CA LEU A 170 -12.52 0.22 -6.64
C LEU A 170 -13.56 -0.88 -6.85
N MET A 171 -13.25 -2.13 -6.50
CA MET A 171 -14.21 -3.24 -6.52
C MET A 171 -15.37 -2.95 -5.57
N ILE A 172 -15.10 -2.54 -4.32
CA ILE A 172 -16.11 -2.17 -3.33
C ILE A 172 -16.93 -0.97 -3.85
N GLY A 173 -16.27 0.06 -4.40
CA GLY A 173 -16.91 1.24 -4.98
C GLY A 173 -17.80 0.94 -6.17
N ALA A 174 -17.48 -0.10 -6.97
CA ALA A 174 -18.34 -0.56 -8.06
C ALA A 174 -19.64 -1.23 -7.55
N LEU A 175 -19.60 -1.84 -6.37
CA LEU A 175 -20.74 -2.47 -5.70
C LEU A 175 -21.55 -1.47 -4.84
N ALA A 176 -20.86 -0.53 -4.22
CA ALA A 176 -21.44 0.44 -3.30
C ALA A 176 -22.18 1.57 -4.04
N ARG A 177 -23.12 2.21 -3.35
CA ARG A 177 -23.88 3.36 -3.89
C ARG A 177 -23.34 4.71 -3.43
N THR A 178 -22.56 4.75 -2.34
CA THR A 178 -22.09 5.98 -1.73
C THR A 178 -20.57 5.95 -1.47
N PHE A 179 -19.95 7.11 -1.56
CA PHE A 179 -18.54 7.31 -1.22
C PHE A 179 -18.22 6.84 0.21
N LEU A 180 -19.02 7.28 1.19
CA LEU A 180 -18.79 6.96 2.61
C LEU A 180 -18.79 5.44 2.86
N TYR A 181 -19.76 4.73 2.28
CA TYR A 181 -19.83 3.27 2.39
C TYR A 181 -18.55 2.61 1.82
N THR A 182 -18.11 3.07 0.66
CA THR A 182 -16.89 2.54 0.02
C THR A 182 -15.66 2.74 0.91
N VAL A 183 -15.51 3.92 1.50
CA VAL A 183 -14.37 4.23 2.39
C VAL A 183 -14.41 3.39 3.68
N VAL A 184 -15.58 3.30 4.32
CA VAL A 184 -15.70 2.54 5.58
C VAL A 184 -15.47 1.05 5.34
N VAL A 185 -16.12 0.45 4.33
CA VAL A 185 -15.93 -0.97 4.01
C VAL A 185 -14.51 -1.24 3.50
N GLY A 186 -13.94 -0.33 2.70
CA GLY A 186 -12.55 -0.43 2.25
C GLY A 186 -11.56 -0.39 3.42
N ALA A 187 -11.74 0.52 4.38
CA ALA A 187 -10.91 0.58 5.58
C ALA A 187 -11.03 -0.70 6.43
N MET A 188 -12.24 -1.22 6.62
CA MET A 188 -12.46 -2.49 7.32
C MET A 188 -11.79 -3.67 6.59
N ALA A 189 -11.86 -3.70 5.27
CA ALA A 189 -11.20 -4.74 4.47
C ALA A 189 -9.67 -4.66 4.56
N VAL A 190 -9.09 -3.45 4.62
CA VAL A 190 -7.65 -3.26 4.88
C VAL A 190 -7.28 -3.76 6.27
N LEU A 191 -8.05 -3.42 7.31
CA LEU A 191 -7.81 -3.91 8.67
C LEU A 191 -7.90 -5.44 8.72
N ALA A 192 -8.92 -6.04 8.09
CA ALA A 192 -9.03 -7.49 7.97
C ALA A 192 -7.81 -8.10 7.29
N GLY A 193 -7.34 -7.53 6.16
CA GLY A 193 -6.15 -7.98 5.46
C GLY A 193 -4.86 -7.86 6.27
N GLN A 194 -4.75 -6.87 7.16
CA GLN A 194 -3.62 -6.74 8.10
C GLN A 194 -3.64 -7.84 9.16
N LEU A 195 -4.82 -8.36 9.54
CA LEU A 195 -4.98 -9.37 10.58
C LEU A 195 -4.97 -10.81 10.04
N VAL A 196 -4.94 -11.02 8.73
CA VAL A 196 -4.95 -12.36 8.10
C VAL A 196 -3.82 -13.24 8.62
N TRP A 197 -2.63 -12.69 8.89
CA TRP A 197 -1.51 -13.45 9.42
C TRP A 197 -1.82 -14.09 10.78
N ILE A 198 -2.61 -13.43 11.64
CA ILE A 198 -3.07 -13.99 12.93
C ILE A 198 -4.00 -15.18 12.68
N ALA A 199 -4.91 -15.06 11.71
CA ALA A 199 -5.80 -16.16 11.33
C ALA A 199 -5.02 -17.34 10.73
N GLN A 200 -3.98 -17.08 9.93
CA GLN A 200 -3.09 -18.10 9.39
C GLN A 200 -2.33 -18.83 10.50
N GLU A 201 -1.80 -18.10 11.48
CA GLU A 201 -1.12 -18.68 12.63
C GLU A 201 -2.07 -19.49 13.53
N ALA A 202 -3.29 -18.97 13.76
CA ALA A 202 -4.32 -19.67 14.51
C ALA A 202 -4.74 -20.99 13.84
N LEU A 203 -4.81 -21.04 12.50
CA LEU A 203 -5.12 -22.27 11.76
C LEU A 203 -4.07 -23.38 11.94
N ARG A 204 -2.82 -23.04 12.24
CA ARG A 204 -1.74 -24.00 12.50
C ARG A 204 -1.87 -24.66 13.86
N ARG A 205 -2.66 -24.10 14.79
CA ARG A 205 -2.88 -24.65 16.12
C ARG A 205 -3.99 -25.69 16.09
N PRO A 206 -3.81 -26.87 16.72
CA PRO A 206 -4.79 -27.96 16.67
C PRO A 206 -6.07 -27.69 17.49
N ASP A 207 -6.03 -26.74 18.42
CA ASP A 207 -7.02 -26.58 19.51
C ASP A 207 -8.35 -25.93 19.11
N HIS A 208 -8.56 -25.58 17.85
CA HIS A 208 -9.78 -24.90 17.40
C HIS A 208 -10.85 -25.89 16.94
N GLY A 209 -12.10 -25.69 17.38
CA GLY A 209 -13.26 -26.43 16.91
C GLY A 209 -13.54 -26.23 15.41
N ALA A 210 -14.28 -27.14 14.78
CA ALA A 210 -14.51 -27.17 13.34
C ALA A 210 -15.11 -25.84 12.79
N VAL A 211 -16.01 -25.20 13.51
CA VAL A 211 -16.64 -23.91 13.13
C VAL A 211 -15.60 -22.78 13.11
N ALA A 212 -14.73 -22.71 14.14
CA ALA A 212 -13.67 -21.71 14.20
C ALA A 212 -12.64 -21.92 13.09
N LYS A 213 -12.25 -23.15 12.81
CA LYS A 213 -11.37 -23.49 11.67
C LYS A 213 -11.98 -23.09 10.34
N GLY A 214 -13.28 -23.32 10.13
CA GLY A 214 -13.98 -22.89 8.92
C GLY A 214 -13.98 -21.38 8.76
N ALA A 215 -14.29 -20.62 9.81
CA ALA A 215 -14.28 -19.16 9.78
C ALA A 215 -12.87 -18.59 9.51
N LEU A 216 -11.84 -19.13 10.17
CA LEU A 216 -10.45 -18.77 9.93
C LEU A 216 -10.00 -19.10 8.50
N TRP A 217 -10.39 -20.26 7.97
CA TRP A 217 -10.09 -20.64 6.59
C TRP A 217 -10.72 -19.67 5.58
N VAL A 218 -11.98 -19.30 5.77
CA VAL A 218 -12.66 -18.32 4.91
C VAL A 218 -11.94 -16.97 4.98
N SER A 219 -11.57 -16.48 6.16
CA SER A 219 -10.89 -15.19 6.31
C SER A 219 -9.54 -15.16 5.61
N THR A 220 -8.76 -16.26 5.66
CA THR A 220 -7.44 -16.36 5.03
C THR A 220 -7.48 -16.47 3.50
N HIS A 221 -8.63 -16.88 2.92
CA HIS A 221 -8.80 -16.97 1.46
C HIS A 221 -9.56 -15.78 0.88
N LEU A 222 -10.42 -15.13 1.69
CA LEU A 222 -11.20 -13.98 1.23
C LEU A 222 -10.37 -12.71 1.17
N PHE A 223 -9.48 -12.48 2.15
CA PHE A 223 -8.66 -11.28 2.24
C PHE A 223 -7.19 -11.59 1.92
N PRO A 224 -6.51 -10.72 1.13
CA PRO A 224 -5.07 -10.84 0.93
C PRO A 224 -4.34 -10.59 2.25
N ASN A 225 -3.26 -11.34 2.50
CA ASN A 225 -2.39 -11.07 3.63
C ASN A 225 -1.55 -9.81 3.34
N LEU A 226 -2.08 -8.64 3.75
CA LEU A 226 -1.41 -7.36 3.53
C LEU A 226 -0.18 -7.18 4.42
N GLN A 227 -0.10 -7.86 5.56
CA GLN A 227 1.06 -7.82 6.44
C GLN A 227 2.28 -8.52 5.84
N ALA A 228 2.08 -9.52 4.99
CA ALA A 228 3.19 -10.20 4.32
C ALA A 228 4.05 -9.27 3.43
N PHE A 229 3.50 -8.16 2.96
CA PHE A 229 4.24 -7.15 2.19
C PHE A 229 5.11 -6.24 3.08
N ASN A 230 4.98 -6.30 4.41
CA ASN A 230 5.71 -5.44 5.33
C ASN A 230 7.01 -6.10 5.79
N LEU A 231 7.95 -6.28 4.88
CA LEU A 231 9.26 -6.88 5.13
C LEU A 231 10.38 -5.84 5.29
N GLY A 232 10.05 -4.59 5.64
CA GLY A 232 11.01 -3.49 5.69
C GLY A 232 12.18 -3.78 6.62
N GLU A 233 11.92 -4.20 7.86
CA GLU A 233 12.95 -4.52 8.83
C GLU A 233 13.88 -5.63 8.32
N ALA A 234 13.33 -6.75 7.86
CA ALA A 234 14.09 -7.90 7.40
C ALA A 234 14.92 -7.62 6.13
N LEU A 235 14.41 -6.78 5.21
CA LEU A 235 15.11 -6.45 3.97
C LEU A 235 16.18 -5.37 4.15
N VAL A 236 15.97 -4.42 5.07
CA VAL A 236 16.82 -3.22 5.22
C VAL A 236 17.85 -3.40 6.33
N LEU A 237 17.45 -3.95 7.49
CA LEU A 237 18.28 -4.02 8.70
C LEU A 237 18.86 -5.40 8.99
N ALA A 238 18.35 -6.44 8.32
CA ALA A 238 18.85 -7.79 8.46
C ALA A 238 19.00 -8.46 7.07
N PRO A 239 19.88 -7.90 6.20
CA PRO A 239 20.05 -8.43 4.85
C PRO A 239 20.49 -9.91 4.90
N GLY A 240 19.85 -10.73 4.07
CA GLY A 240 20.12 -12.18 4.03
C GLY A 240 19.19 -13.03 4.87
N THR A 241 18.33 -12.46 5.72
CA THR A 241 17.31 -13.23 6.48
C THR A 241 16.10 -13.59 5.62
N VAL A 242 15.86 -12.85 4.53
CA VAL A 242 14.75 -13.08 3.59
C VAL A 242 15.24 -13.94 2.45
N GLU A 243 14.58 -15.08 2.22
CA GLU A 243 14.87 -15.96 1.09
C GLU A 243 14.71 -15.24 -0.26
N ALA A 244 15.62 -15.49 -1.19
CA ALA A 244 15.65 -14.80 -2.50
C ALA A 244 14.33 -14.90 -3.31
N GLY A 245 13.54 -15.95 -3.10
CA GLY A 245 12.23 -16.17 -3.75
C GLY A 245 11.06 -15.42 -3.14
N THR A 246 11.20 -14.87 -1.91
CA THR A 246 10.07 -14.29 -1.16
C THR A 246 9.52 -13.01 -1.81
N VAL A 247 10.38 -12.08 -2.22
CA VAL A 247 9.96 -10.83 -2.86
C VAL A 247 9.24 -11.08 -4.19
N PRO A 248 9.80 -11.84 -5.15
CA PRO A 248 9.09 -12.21 -6.38
C PRO A 248 7.75 -12.92 -6.12
N TRP A 249 7.70 -13.82 -5.15
CA TRP A 249 6.46 -14.52 -4.79
C TRP A 249 5.38 -13.57 -4.28
N LEU A 250 5.74 -12.62 -3.41
CA LEU A 250 4.81 -11.62 -2.91
C LEU A 250 4.31 -10.69 -4.03
N LEU A 251 5.18 -10.28 -4.95
CA LEU A 251 4.79 -9.48 -6.11
C LEU A 251 3.82 -10.24 -7.01
N LEU A 252 4.06 -11.53 -7.26
CA LEU A 252 3.17 -12.38 -8.04
C LEU A 252 1.81 -12.55 -7.35
N SER A 253 1.80 -12.82 -6.04
CA SER A 253 0.56 -12.93 -5.27
C SER A 253 -0.21 -11.61 -5.26
N GLY A 254 0.47 -10.47 -5.09
CA GLY A 254 -0.13 -9.14 -5.18
C GLY A 254 -0.75 -8.88 -6.56
N ALA A 255 -0.04 -9.21 -7.64
CA ALA A 255 -0.56 -9.09 -9.00
C ALA A 255 -1.81 -9.96 -9.21
N THR A 256 -1.84 -11.18 -8.65
CA THR A 256 -3.00 -12.07 -8.72
C THR A 256 -4.23 -11.46 -8.03
N TYR A 257 -4.08 -10.96 -6.79
CA TYR A 257 -5.17 -10.28 -6.08
C TYR A 257 -5.63 -9.01 -6.79
N LEU A 258 -4.70 -8.21 -7.31
CA LEU A 258 -5.00 -7.02 -8.08
C LEU A 258 -5.86 -7.34 -9.31
N LEU A 259 -5.45 -8.33 -10.10
CA LEU A 259 -6.21 -8.78 -11.27
C LEU A 259 -7.59 -9.32 -10.89
N LEU A 260 -7.68 -10.11 -9.82
CA LEU A 260 -8.93 -10.63 -9.29
C LEU A 260 -9.90 -9.51 -8.91
N PHE A 261 -9.45 -8.54 -8.10
CA PHE A 261 -10.30 -7.43 -7.66
C PHE A 261 -10.70 -6.51 -8.81
N MET A 262 -9.81 -6.27 -9.76
CA MET A 262 -10.14 -5.49 -10.95
C MET A 262 -11.16 -6.21 -11.84
N LEU A 263 -11.06 -7.54 -11.99
CA LEU A 263 -12.03 -8.35 -12.72
C LEU A 263 -13.41 -8.32 -12.04
N LEU A 264 -13.46 -8.55 -10.74
CA LEU A 264 -14.69 -8.52 -9.96
C LEU A 264 -15.31 -7.10 -9.96
N GLY A 265 -14.48 -6.07 -9.81
CA GLY A 265 -14.90 -4.68 -9.93
C GLY A 265 -15.51 -4.35 -11.30
N TRP A 266 -14.89 -4.82 -12.37
CA TRP A 266 -15.43 -4.66 -13.72
C TRP A 266 -16.77 -5.39 -13.89
N LEU A 267 -16.90 -6.63 -13.41
CA LEU A 267 -18.16 -7.39 -13.48
C LEU A 267 -19.28 -6.69 -12.71
N ALA A 268 -18.97 -6.14 -11.51
CA ALA A 268 -19.90 -5.35 -10.72
C ALA A 268 -20.31 -4.06 -11.46
N PHE A 269 -19.33 -3.33 -12.01
CA PHE A 269 -19.56 -2.06 -12.68
C PHE A 269 -20.36 -2.23 -14.00
N ARG A 270 -20.24 -3.40 -14.67
CA ARG A 270 -21.06 -3.73 -15.84
C ARG A 270 -22.56 -3.76 -15.55
N ARG A 271 -22.93 -4.19 -14.35
CA ARG A 271 -24.34 -4.34 -13.93
C ARG A 271 -24.91 -3.08 -13.31
N ARG A 272 -24.08 -2.06 -13.09
CA ARG A 272 -24.52 -0.80 -12.48
C ARG A 272 -25.26 0.04 -13.50
N GLU A 273 -26.49 0.43 -13.19
CA GLU A 273 -27.23 1.48 -13.90
C GLU A 273 -26.61 2.82 -13.51
N ILE A 274 -26.11 3.57 -14.50
CA ILE A 274 -25.42 4.86 -14.33
C ILE A 274 -26.36 5.95 -14.87
#